data_d979f3f1e3910610c861f65824aa131f
#
_entry.id   d979f3f1e3910610c861f65824aa131f
#
_cell.length_a   1.000
_cell.length_b   1.000
_cell.length_c   1.000
_cell.angle_alpha   90.00
_cell.angle_beta   90.00
_cell.angle_gamma   90.00
#
_symmetry.space_group_name_H-M   'P 1'
#
loop_
_entity.id
_entity.type
_entity.pdbx_description
1 polymer ?
#
loop_
_entity_poly.entity_id
_entity_poly.type
_entity_poly.pdbx_seq_one_letter_code
_entity_poly.pdbx_strand_id
1 'polypeptide(L)'
;LHRFARLDALVNNASSFFPTPLAAIDQAAWDDLIGSNLKAPLFLTQAAAPYLKAAHGAVVNITDIHAERPLAGFPLYCAAKAGLLGLTRALAIELAPEVRVNAVAPGPILWPEDASFDPSARDHIIEHTLLKRSGSPQDIARTVHFLLNDAPYVTGQVINVDGGRTAHL
;
A
#
# COMPACT_ATOMS: atom_id res chain seq x y z
N LEU A 1 -4.55 4.30 -22.91
CA LEU A 1 -5.30 3.26 -23.68
C LEU A 1 -4.98 3.27 -25.18
N HIS A 2 -4.40 4.33 -25.72
CA HIS A 2 -4.13 4.44 -27.18
C HIS A 2 -3.33 3.29 -27.77
N ARG A 3 -2.43 2.67 -27.01
CA ARG A 3 -1.52 1.64 -27.55
C ARG A 3 -2.14 0.23 -27.55
N PHE A 4 -2.86 -0.16 -26.48
CA PHE A 4 -3.32 -1.53 -26.31
C PHE A 4 -4.84 -1.67 -26.29
N ALA A 5 -5.59 -0.55 -26.27
CA ALA A 5 -7.05 -0.47 -26.21
C ALA A 5 -7.68 -1.21 -25.01
N ARG A 6 -6.90 -1.57 -23.99
CA ARG A 6 -7.35 -2.27 -22.78
C ARG A 6 -6.52 -1.89 -21.55
N LEU A 7 -7.09 -2.14 -20.38
CA LEU A 7 -6.42 -1.99 -19.09
C LEU A 7 -6.74 -3.23 -18.23
N ASP A 8 -5.73 -4.02 -17.94
CA ASP A 8 -5.87 -5.29 -17.22
C ASP A 8 -5.58 -5.15 -15.73
N ALA A 9 -4.73 -4.20 -15.36
CA ALA A 9 -4.31 -4.03 -13.98
C ALA A 9 -4.07 -2.55 -13.64
N LEU A 10 -4.34 -2.19 -12.39
CA LEU A 10 -3.94 -0.94 -11.78
C LEU A 10 -3.17 -1.24 -10.49
N VAL A 11 -1.96 -0.68 -10.37
CA VAL A 11 -1.18 -0.74 -9.13
C VAL A 11 -1.05 0.67 -8.57
N ASN A 12 -1.72 0.94 -7.46
CA ASN A 12 -1.60 2.19 -6.73
C ASN A 12 -0.37 2.13 -5.80
N ASN A 13 0.78 2.53 -6.33
CA ASN A 13 2.08 2.47 -5.63
C ASN A 13 2.59 3.84 -5.20
N ALA A 14 2.25 4.93 -5.91
CA ALA A 14 2.71 6.28 -5.57
C ALA A 14 2.32 6.65 -4.13
N SER A 15 3.26 7.21 -3.38
CA SER A 15 3.10 7.49 -1.96
C SER A 15 4.01 8.63 -1.52
N SER A 16 3.53 9.48 -0.63
CA SER A 16 4.35 10.38 0.18
C SER A 16 4.52 9.79 1.58
N PHE A 17 5.71 9.96 2.15
CA PHE A 17 6.05 9.47 3.48
C PHE A 17 7.00 10.45 4.17
N PHE A 18 6.52 11.13 5.21
CA PHE A 18 7.32 12.03 6.04
C PHE A 18 6.67 12.18 7.42
N PRO A 19 7.45 12.53 8.47
CA PRO A 19 6.93 12.68 9.82
C PRO A 19 5.98 13.87 9.94
N THR A 20 4.92 13.71 10.70
CA THR A 20 3.92 14.75 11.03
C THR A 20 3.58 14.70 12.50
N PRO A 21 4.51 15.13 13.40
CA PRO A 21 4.21 15.22 14.83
C PRO A 21 2.93 16.02 15.06
N LEU A 22 2.09 15.60 16.00
CA LEU A 22 0.74 16.17 16.20
C LEU A 22 0.72 17.70 16.27
N ALA A 23 1.70 18.29 16.93
CA ALA A 23 1.80 19.75 17.10
C ALA A 23 2.23 20.49 15.80
N ALA A 24 2.74 19.79 14.79
CA ALA A 24 3.24 20.36 13.54
C ALA A 24 2.39 20.00 12.31
N ILE A 25 1.23 19.38 12.52
CA ILE A 25 0.30 19.07 11.42
C ILE A 25 -0.31 20.37 10.89
N ASP A 26 -0.17 20.57 9.58
CA ASP A 26 -0.80 21.67 8.85
C ASP A 26 -1.61 21.17 7.66
N GLN A 27 -2.29 22.08 6.97
CA GLN A 27 -3.13 21.75 5.84
C GLN A 27 -2.32 21.22 4.65
N ALA A 28 -1.08 21.69 4.46
CA ALA A 28 -0.24 21.23 3.36
C ALA A 28 0.18 19.76 3.55
N ALA A 29 0.59 19.38 4.77
CA ALA A 29 0.88 17.98 5.10
C ALA A 29 -0.35 17.08 4.97
N TRP A 30 -1.52 17.58 5.37
CA TRP A 30 -2.79 16.87 5.17
C TRP A 30 -3.08 16.65 3.68
N ASP A 31 -3.02 17.69 2.87
CA ASP A 31 -3.35 17.62 1.44
C ASP A 31 -2.38 16.70 0.68
N ASP A 32 -1.09 16.71 1.03
CA ASP A 32 -0.09 15.82 0.43
C ASP A 32 -0.33 14.36 0.85
N LEU A 33 -0.30 14.06 2.15
CA LEU A 33 -0.33 12.67 2.64
C LEU A 33 -1.67 11.98 2.38
N ILE A 34 -2.79 12.68 2.58
CA ILE A 34 -4.12 12.14 2.26
C ILE A 34 -4.34 12.14 0.74
N GLY A 35 -3.87 13.19 0.07
CA GLY A 35 -3.94 13.33 -1.39
C GLY A 35 -3.29 12.17 -2.12
N SER A 36 -2.01 11.92 -1.82
CA SER A 36 -1.22 10.88 -2.50
C SER A 36 -1.59 9.47 -2.05
N ASN A 37 -1.76 9.23 -0.74
CA ASN A 37 -1.89 7.88 -0.19
C ASN A 37 -3.33 7.34 -0.17
N LEU A 38 -4.37 8.19 -0.24
CA LEU A 38 -5.76 7.76 -0.15
C LEU A 38 -6.63 8.31 -1.29
N LYS A 39 -6.62 9.63 -1.51
CA LYS A 39 -7.49 10.27 -2.50
C LYS A 39 -7.11 9.83 -3.92
N ALA A 40 -5.83 9.86 -4.28
CA ALA A 40 -5.37 9.47 -5.61
C ALA A 40 -5.72 8.01 -5.94
N PRO A 41 -5.47 7.00 -5.09
CA PRO A 41 -5.92 5.63 -5.31
C PRO A 41 -7.41 5.49 -5.58
N LEU A 42 -8.26 6.21 -4.85
CA LEU A 42 -9.71 6.20 -5.07
C LEU A 42 -10.08 6.69 -6.47
N PHE A 43 -9.63 7.90 -6.83
CA PHE A 43 -10.02 8.51 -8.10
C PHE A 43 -9.37 7.84 -9.32
N LEU A 44 -8.14 7.32 -9.18
CA LEU A 44 -7.52 6.52 -10.23
C LEU A 44 -8.28 5.22 -10.45
N THR A 45 -8.68 4.54 -9.39
CA THR A 45 -9.49 3.32 -9.49
C THR A 45 -10.87 3.63 -10.10
N GLN A 46 -11.51 4.73 -9.71
CA GLN A 46 -12.78 5.17 -10.31
C GLN A 46 -12.65 5.39 -11.82
N ALA A 47 -11.62 6.11 -12.24
CA ALA A 47 -11.39 6.39 -13.66
C ALA A 47 -11.01 5.12 -14.46
N ALA A 48 -10.31 4.17 -13.83
CA ALA A 48 -9.90 2.90 -14.43
C ALA A 48 -11.03 1.85 -14.46
N ALA A 49 -12.02 1.94 -13.57
CA ALA A 49 -13.02 0.91 -13.35
C ALA A 49 -13.75 0.43 -14.63
N PRO A 50 -14.22 1.29 -15.56
CA PRO A 50 -14.88 0.82 -16.76
C PRO A 50 -13.99 -0.09 -17.64
N TYR A 51 -12.70 0.23 -17.72
CA TYR A 51 -11.73 -0.51 -18.52
C TYR A 51 -11.31 -1.81 -17.85
N LEU A 52 -11.12 -1.76 -16.52
CA LEU A 52 -10.82 -2.94 -15.71
C LEU A 52 -11.99 -3.94 -15.75
N LYS A 53 -13.24 -3.46 -15.64
CA LYS A 53 -14.43 -4.32 -15.77
C LYS A 53 -14.48 -5.01 -17.13
N ALA A 54 -14.26 -4.27 -18.22
CA ALA A 54 -14.24 -4.84 -19.56
C ALA A 54 -13.14 -5.89 -19.77
N ALA A 55 -12.04 -5.80 -19.02
CA ALA A 55 -10.92 -6.73 -19.10
C ALA A 55 -10.97 -7.86 -18.05
N HIS A 56 -11.96 -7.89 -17.14
CA HIS A 56 -11.97 -8.73 -15.93
C HIS A 56 -10.66 -8.60 -15.13
N GLY A 57 -10.22 -7.37 -14.93
CA GLY A 57 -8.90 -7.01 -14.42
C GLY A 57 -8.78 -7.05 -12.90
N ALA A 58 -7.68 -6.45 -12.41
CA ALA A 58 -7.43 -6.37 -10.97
C ALA A 58 -6.79 -5.05 -10.55
N VAL A 59 -7.03 -4.66 -9.30
CA VAL A 59 -6.37 -3.55 -8.62
C VAL A 59 -5.54 -4.08 -7.46
N VAL A 60 -4.31 -3.57 -7.32
CA VAL A 60 -3.48 -3.80 -6.14
C VAL A 60 -3.08 -2.46 -5.54
N ASN A 61 -3.45 -2.24 -4.30
CA ASN A 61 -3.07 -1.07 -3.52
C ASN A 61 -1.82 -1.39 -2.68
N ILE A 62 -0.80 -0.54 -2.74
CA ILE A 62 0.35 -0.64 -1.83
C ILE A 62 -0.01 0.14 -0.57
N THR A 63 -0.41 -0.61 0.48
CA THR A 63 -0.69 -0.07 1.81
C THR A 63 0.62 0.04 2.62
N ASP A 64 0.60 -0.35 3.85
CA ASP A 64 1.76 -0.40 4.74
C ASP A 64 1.37 -1.21 5.99
N ILE A 65 2.31 -1.87 6.65
CA ILE A 65 2.07 -2.50 7.97
C ILE A 65 1.63 -1.46 9.03
N HIS A 66 2.03 -0.20 8.85
CA HIS A 66 1.63 0.90 9.72
C HIS A 66 0.17 1.36 9.55
N ALA A 67 -0.57 0.78 8.60
CA ALA A 67 -2.03 0.89 8.53
C ALA A 67 -2.72 0.22 9.74
N GLU A 68 -2.13 -0.84 10.29
CA GLU A 68 -2.66 -1.61 11.42
C GLU A 68 -1.80 -1.45 12.69
N ARG A 69 -0.50 -1.17 12.55
CA ARG A 69 0.45 -0.93 13.65
C ARG A 69 1.09 0.45 13.50
N PRO A 70 0.43 1.52 13.99
CA PRO A 70 0.85 2.89 13.76
C PRO A 70 2.28 3.18 14.20
N LEU A 71 2.95 4.05 13.42
CA LEU A 71 4.29 4.52 13.67
C LEU A 71 4.25 5.86 14.41
N ALA A 72 4.98 5.97 15.51
CA ALA A 72 5.08 7.22 16.27
C ALA A 72 5.65 8.35 15.40
N GLY A 73 5.07 9.54 15.47
CA GLY A 73 5.47 10.70 14.67
C GLY A 73 4.87 10.75 13.26
N PHE A 74 4.07 9.74 12.83
CA PHE A 74 3.49 9.66 11.47
C PHE A 74 1.95 9.51 11.46
N PRO A 75 1.18 10.24 12.28
CA PRO A 75 -0.25 10.01 12.40
C PRO A 75 -1.03 10.19 11.10
N LEU A 76 -0.72 11.20 10.26
CA LEU A 76 -1.42 11.39 8.99
C LEU A 76 -1.13 10.27 7.99
N TYR A 77 0.13 9.85 7.87
CA TYR A 77 0.50 8.74 7.02
C TYR A 77 -0.22 7.44 7.43
N CYS A 78 -0.18 7.12 8.72
CA CYS A 78 -0.86 5.93 9.26
C CYS A 78 -2.37 5.99 9.00
N ALA A 79 -3.01 7.15 9.20
CA ALA A 79 -4.43 7.36 8.92
C ALA A 79 -4.76 7.16 7.43
N ALA A 80 -3.91 7.70 6.53
CA ALA A 80 -4.09 7.55 5.08
C ALA A 80 -3.96 6.07 4.65
N LYS A 81 -2.95 5.36 5.17
CA LYS A 81 -2.75 3.93 4.85
C LYS A 81 -3.84 3.03 5.46
N ALA A 82 -4.32 3.34 6.66
CA ALA A 82 -5.48 2.67 7.25
C ALA A 82 -6.76 2.93 6.43
N GLY A 83 -6.94 4.16 5.96
CA GLY A 83 -8.02 4.53 5.03
C GLY A 83 -7.93 3.74 3.72
N LEU A 84 -6.73 3.60 3.13
CA LEU A 84 -6.51 2.82 1.91
C LEU A 84 -6.79 1.33 2.11
N LEU A 85 -6.51 0.79 3.29
CA LEU A 85 -6.85 -0.57 3.67
C LEU A 85 -8.39 -0.77 3.69
N GLY A 86 -9.12 0.14 4.33
CA GLY A 86 -10.59 0.16 4.32
C GLY A 86 -11.15 0.32 2.91
N LEU A 87 -10.58 1.23 2.11
CA LEU A 87 -10.96 1.48 0.72
C LEU A 87 -10.74 0.23 -0.16
N THR A 88 -9.66 -0.52 0.05
CA THR A 88 -9.40 -1.78 -0.66
C THR A 88 -10.56 -2.76 -0.50
N ARG A 89 -11.04 -2.94 0.72
CA ARG A 89 -12.17 -3.84 1.03
C ARG A 89 -13.49 -3.32 0.44
N ALA A 90 -13.75 -2.03 0.56
CA ALA A 90 -14.95 -1.41 0.00
C ALA A 90 -14.99 -1.53 -1.53
N LEU A 91 -13.87 -1.23 -2.21
CA LEU A 91 -13.78 -1.35 -3.66
C LEU A 91 -13.84 -2.81 -4.15
N ALA A 92 -13.38 -3.77 -3.36
CA ALA A 92 -13.54 -5.19 -3.68
C ALA A 92 -15.02 -5.60 -3.74
N ILE A 93 -15.86 -5.05 -2.86
CA ILE A 93 -17.31 -5.26 -2.87
C ILE A 93 -17.94 -4.54 -4.06
N GLU A 94 -17.59 -3.28 -4.28
CA GLU A 94 -18.19 -2.41 -5.29
C GLU A 94 -17.88 -2.84 -6.74
N LEU A 95 -16.70 -3.42 -6.98
CA LEU A 95 -16.23 -3.78 -8.32
C LEU A 95 -16.38 -5.26 -8.66
N ALA A 96 -16.80 -6.08 -7.70
CA ALA A 96 -17.10 -7.50 -7.95
C ALA A 96 -18.38 -7.63 -8.82
N PRO A 97 -18.51 -8.72 -9.60
CA PRO A 97 -17.54 -9.81 -9.76
C PRO A 97 -16.46 -9.57 -10.81
N GLU A 98 -16.50 -8.47 -11.57
CA GLU A 98 -15.66 -8.26 -12.74
C GLU A 98 -14.22 -7.89 -12.38
N VAL A 99 -13.98 -7.18 -11.26
CA VAL A 99 -12.65 -6.69 -10.88
C VAL A 99 -12.31 -7.15 -9.47
N ARG A 100 -11.14 -7.74 -9.31
CA ARG A 100 -10.58 -8.06 -7.99
C ARG A 100 -9.78 -6.87 -7.44
N VAL A 101 -9.93 -6.58 -6.14
CA VAL A 101 -9.19 -5.50 -5.49
C VAL A 101 -8.53 -6.05 -4.24
N ASN A 102 -7.19 -5.98 -4.17
CA ASN A 102 -6.41 -6.46 -3.04
C ASN A 102 -5.35 -5.42 -2.64
N ALA A 103 -4.67 -5.68 -1.54
CA ALA A 103 -3.57 -4.87 -1.08
C ALA A 103 -2.32 -5.71 -0.74
N VAL A 104 -1.17 -5.08 -0.87
CA VAL A 104 0.08 -5.53 -0.29
C VAL A 104 0.49 -4.51 0.78
N ALA A 105 0.88 -4.99 1.95
CA ALA A 105 1.36 -4.18 3.05
C ALA A 105 2.86 -4.45 3.29
N PRO A 106 3.76 -3.59 2.77
CA PRO A 106 5.19 -3.72 2.98
C PRO A 106 5.57 -3.48 4.45
N GLY A 107 6.60 -4.21 4.90
CA GLY A 107 7.41 -3.86 6.05
C GLY A 107 8.65 -3.05 5.64
N PRO A 108 9.79 -3.22 6.34
CA PRO A 108 11.03 -2.53 6.02
C PRO A 108 11.62 -3.07 4.70
N ILE A 109 11.49 -2.31 3.61
CA ILE A 109 11.96 -2.66 2.26
C ILE A 109 13.12 -1.76 1.84
N LEU A 110 12.85 -0.48 1.66
CA LEU A 110 13.84 0.56 1.39
C LEU A 110 13.76 1.61 2.50
N TRP A 111 14.90 2.13 2.88
CA TRP A 111 14.97 3.20 3.86
C TRP A 111 14.83 4.55 3.15
N PRO A 112 14.10 5.51 3.75
CA PRO A 112 14.11 6.88 3.26
C PRO A 112 15.55 7.41 3.16
N GLU A 113 15.79 8.27 2.16
CA GLU A 113 17.11 8.90 1.96
C GLU A 113 17.42 9.98 2.99
N ASP A 114 16.37 10.46 3.68
CA ASP A 114 16.51 11.40 4.80
C ASP A 114 17.01 10.70 6.08
N ALA A 115 17.36 11.50 7.09
CA ALA A 115 17.84 11.01 8.37
C ALA A 115 16.75 10.46 9.31
N SER A 116 15.53 10.19 8.81
CA SER A 116 14.39 9.71 9.63
C SER A 116 14.67 8.39 10.34
N PHE A 117 15.58 7.58 9.77
CA PHE A 117 16.00 6.30 10.36
C PHE A 117 17.51 6.21 10.34
N ASP A 118 18.14 6.50 11.48
CA ASP A 118 19.56 6.29 11.68
C ASP A 118 19.93 4.78 11.68
N PRO A 119 21.22 4.42 11.59
CA PRO A 119 21.64 3.01 11.56
C PRO A 119 21.14 2.20 12.75
N SER A 120 21.12 2.74 13.96
CA SER A 120 20.67 2.02 15.15
C SER A 120 19.16 1.75 15.13
N ALA A 121 18.37 2.69 14.63
CA ALA A 121 16.93 2.51 14.41
C ALA A 121 16.67 1.44 13.35
N ARG A 122 17.46 1.41 12.26
CA ARG A 122 17.35 0.38 11.22
C ARG A 122 17.67 -1.01 11.76
N ASP A 123 18.76 -1.15 12.52
CA ASP A 123 19.16 -2.41 13.14
C ASP A 123 18.09 -2.91 14.10
N HIS A 124 17.54 -2.02 14.95
CA HIS A 124 16.43 -2.34 15.84
C HIS A 124 15.19 -2.84 15.08
N ILE A 125 14.83 -2.19 13.96
CA ILE A 125 13.72 -2.61 13.12
C ILE A 125 13.97 -4.01 12.54
N ILE A 126 15.19 -4.29 12.06
CA ILE A 126 15.56 -5.59 11.49
C ILE A 126 15.56 -6.68 12.57
N GLU A 127 16.06 -6.40 13.76
CA GLU A 127 16.01 -7.32 14.89
C GLU A 127 14.59 -7.75 15.28
N HIS A 128 13.61 -6.88 15.03
CA HIS A 128 12.19 -7.15 15.26
C HIS A 128 11.47 -7.73 14.04
N THR A 129 12.15 -8.13 12.99
CA THR A 129 11.60 -9.00 11.95
C THR A 129 11.94 -10.46 12.25
N LEU A 130 11.04 -11.39 11.95
CA LEU A 130 11.34 -12.82 12.15
C LEU A 130 12.42 -13.31 11.18
N LEU A 131 12.46 -12.77 9.95
CA LEU A 131 13.46 -13.13 8.94
C LEU A 131 14.81 -12.42 9.11
N LYS A 132 14.97 -11.54 10.11
CA LYS A 132 16.23 -10.85 10.47
C LYS A 132 16.93 -10.13 9.32
N ARG A 133 16.15 -9.61 8.37
CA ARG A 133 16.64 -8.82 7.24
C ARG A 133 15.56 -7.87 6.74
N SER A 134 15.97 -6.83 6.01
CA SER A 134 15.05 -6.06 5.18
C SER A 134 14.55 -6.92 4.01
N GLY A 135 13.35 -6.64 3.56
CA GLY A 135 12.86 -7.12 2.28
C GLY A 135 13.51 -6.35 1.12
N SER A 136 13.08 -6.67 -0.08
CA SER A 136 13.49 -6.00 -1.31
C SER A 136 12.28 -5.55 -2.13
N PRO A 137 12.43 -4.57 -3.04
CA PRO A 137 11.37 -4.22 -3.99
C PRO A 137 10.84 -5.42 -4.78
N GLN A 138 11.70 -6.41 -5.05
CA GLN A 138 11.33 -7.64 -5.74
C GLN A 138 10.40 -8.53 -4.90
N ASP A 139 10.53 -8.53 -3.57
CA ASP A 139 9.61 -9.28 -2.70
C ASP A 139 8.18 -8.70 -2.81
N ILE A 140 8.06 -7.37 -2.86
CA ILE A 140 6.79 -6.69 -3.09
C ILE A 140 6.27 -6.96 -4.50
N ALA A 141 7.10 -6.79 -5.54
CA ALA A 141 6.71 -6.96 -6.93
C ALA A 141 6.21 -8.39 -7.23
N ARG A 142 6.83 -9.42 -6.64
CA ARG A 142 6.38 -10.82 -6.77
C ARG A 142 5.00 -11.03 -6.15
N THR A 143 4.73 -10.43 -5.00
CA THR A 143 3.42 -10.53 -4.35
C THR A 143 2.35 -9.78 -5.15
N VAL A 144 2.67 -8.61 -5.70
CA VAL A 144 1.79 -7.88 -6.61
C VAL A 144 1.49 -8.74 -7.84
N HIS A 145 2.53 -9.31 -8.47
CA HIS A 145 2.37 -10.18 -9.65
C HIS A 145 1.45 -11.37 -9.34
N PHE A 146 1.66 -12.06 -8.22
CA PHE A 146 0.81 -13.15 -7.77
C PHE A 146 -0.66 -12.72 -7.64
N LEU A 147 -0.94 -11.60 -6.98
CA LEU A 147 -2.30 -11.09 -6.83
C LEU A 147 -2.96 -10.71 -8.17
N LEU A 148 -2.18 -10.24 -9.13
CA LEU A 148 -2.69 -9.88 -10.45
C LEU A 148 -2.98 -11.11 -11.32
N ASN A 149 -2.11 -12.13 -11.33
CA ASN A 149 -2.11 -13.18 -12.33
C ASN A 149 -2.49 -14.58 -11.79
N ASP A 150 -2.09 -14.92 -10.57
CA ASP A 150 -2.13 -16.31 -10.08
C ASP A 150 -3.16 -16.53 -8.96
N ALA A 151 -3.90 -15.48 -8.56
CA ALA A 151 -4.84 -15.50 -7.45
C ALA A 151 -6.29 -15.16 -7.89
N PRO A 152 -6.92 -15.93 -8.79
CA PRO A 152 -8.22 -15.57 -9.38
C PRO A 152 -9.40 -15.59 -8.38
N TYR A 153 -9.24 -16.26 -7.25
CA TYR A 153 -10.28 -16.35 -6.20
C TYR A 153 -9.94 -15.50 -4.96
N VAL A 154 -9.01 -14.52 -5.10
CA VAL A 154 -8.59 -13.63 -4.00
C VAL A 154 -9.04 -12.21 -4.30
N THR A 155 -9.92 -11.65 -3.46
CA THR A 155 -10.34 -10.25 -3.49
C THR A 155 -10.63 -9.74 -2.07
N GLY A 156 -10.47 -8.44 -1.83
CA GLY A 156 -10.65 -7.81 -0.52
C GLY A 156 -9.56 -8.14 0.51
N GLN A 157 -8.47 -8.79 0.09
CA GLN A 157 -7.43 -9.27 1.00
C GLN A 157 -6.23 -8.33 1.07
N VAL A 158 -5.49 -8.46 2.17
CA VAL A 158 -4.23 -7.76 2.40
C VAL A 158 -3.15 -8.80 2.69
N ILE A 159 -2.04 -8.71 1.98
CA ILE A 159 -0.87 -9.58 2.22
C ILE A 159 0.25 -8.73 2.80
N ASN A 160 0.62 -9.02 4.04
CA ASN A 160 1.80 -8.41 4.67
C ASN A 160 3.07 -9.04 4.09
N VAL A 161 3.97 -8.19 3.57
CA VAL A 161 5.30 -8.60 3.07
C VAL A 161 6.33 -7.86 3.92
N ASP A 162 6.54 -8.35 5.13
CA ASP A 162 7.18 -7.61 6.23
C ASP A 162 8.24 -8.41 7.00
N GLY A 163 8.59 -9.59 6.50
CA GLY A 163 9.52 -10.48 7.18
C GLY A 163 9.01 -11.02 8.52
N GLY A 164 7.69 -11.02 8.72
CA GLY A 164 7.04 -11.46 9.95
C GLY A 164 7.01 -10.41 11.06
N ARG A 165 7.31 -9.12 10.74
CA ARG A 165 7.34 -8.04 11.72
C ARG A 165 6.01 -7.85 12.44
N THR A 166 4.88 -7.97 11.76
CA THR A 166 3.55 -7.81 12.37
C THR A 166 3.06 -9.06 13.08
N ALA A 167 3.63 -10.22 12.83
CA ALA A 167 3.30 -11.48 13.50
C ALA A 167 3.98 -11.60 14.89
N HIS A 168 4.98 -10.77 15.17
CA HIS A 168 5.69 -10.74 16.45
C HIS A 168 5.12 -9.62 17.34
N LEU A 169 4.91 -9.92 18.63
CA LEU A 169 4.46 -8.97 19.66
C LEU A 169 5.64 -8.17 20.23
#